data_dcf1b4b5bdae5a14108db5d6a95a89bb
#
_entry.id   dcf1b4b5bdae5a14108db5d6a95a89bb
#
_cell.length_a   1.000
_cell.length_b   1.000
_cell.length_c   1.000
_cell.angle_alpha   90.00
_cell.angle_beta   90.00
_cell.angle_gamma   90.00
#
_symmetry.space_group_name_H-M   'P 1'
#
loop_
_entity.id
_entity.type
_entity.pdbx_description
1 polymer ?
#
loop_
_entity_poly.entity_id
_entity_poly.type
_entity_poly.pdbx_seq_one_letter_code
_entity_poly.pdbx_strand_id
1 'polypeptide(L)'
;MVEVIKKIFFALIVATLISCSSSTADDASPTSMAMDHNDSHDHDHDHDHDHDHGNNLDVSQLTDPPTVSISGTATETGEVNLNFAVKNLELVPISPPSEHESGQGHLHLYVDGVSVAMLHETSYVVTDLTKGLHNFRVAISANDHREYHVDGKAISDSISIEIEEGEEAPEVDKGITVEVKNGTVVDGLQRLTVDVGEQVSITLLSDEDDMFHLHAYNLEVLLTADQPEILQFQADIPGVFEGELHEAGYQILALEVS
;
A
#
# COMPACT_ATOMS: atom_id res chain seq x y z
N MET A 1 -34.92 9.59 26.89
CA MET A 1 -35.12 9.43 25.46
C MET A 1 -33.79 9.01 24.92
N VAL A 2 -33.66 7.72 24.69
CA VAL A 2 -32.37 7.08 24.39
C VAL A 2 -32.22 7.11 22.87
N GLU A 3 -31.26 7.84 22.35
CA GLU A 3 -30.92 7.76 20.94
C GLU A 3 -29.88 6.69 20.69
N VAL A 4 -30.19 5.90 19.69
CA VAL A 4 -29.48 4.70 19.27
C VAL A 4 -28.28 5.07 18.45
N ILE A 5 -27.11 4.79 18.95
CA ILE A 5 -25.84 4.89 18.21
C ILE A 5 -25.86 3.83 17.11
N LYS A 6 -25.97 4.24 15.86
CA LYS A 6 -25.75 3.39 14.70
C LYS A 6 -24.24 3.29 14.42
N LYS A 7 -23.65 2.21 14.87
CA LYS A 7 -22.33 1.80 14.37
C LYS A 7 -22.50 1.34 12.93
N ILE A 8 -21.91 2.05 11.99
CA ILE A 8 -21.85 1.62 10.60
C ILE A 8 -20.63 0.71 10.47
N PHE A 9 -20.92 -0.59 10.33
CA PHE A 9 -19.92 -1.58 10.03
C PHE A 9 -19.50 -1.49 8.56
N PHE A 10 -18.23 -1.45 8.31
CA PHE A 10 -17.65 -1.69 6.99
C PHE A 10 -18.05 -3.09 6.53
N ALA A 11 -18.73 -3.19 5.40
CA ALA A 11 -19.21 -4.46 4.86
C ALA A 11 -18.06 -5.21 4.18
N LEU A 12 -17.56 -6.23 4.87
CA LEU A 12 -16.64 -7.21 4.31
C LEU A 12 -17.40 -8.07 3.30
N ILE A 13 -17.06 -7.98 2.02
CA ILE A 13 -17.57 -8.90 1.00
C ILE A 13 -16.76 -10.18 1.08
N VAL A 14 -17.36 -11.22 1.69
CA VAL A 14 -16.81 -12.58 1.68
C VAL A 14 -17.18 -13.25 0.37
N ALA A 15 -16.21 -13.49 -0.50
CA ALA A 15 -16.35 -14.35 -1.65
C ALA A 15 -16.17 -15.81 -1.22
N THR A 16 -17.25 -16.58 -1.21
CA THR A 16 -17.22 -18.02 -0.96
C THR A 16 -16.71 -18.78 -2.19
N LEU A 17 -15.53 -19.36 -2.08
CA LEU A 17 -15.02 -20.33 -3.03
C LEU A 17 -15.60 -21.72 -2.69
N ILE A 18 -16.37 -22.28 -3.62
CA ILE A 18 -16.87 -23.64 -3.56
C ILE A 18 -15.76 -24.57 -4.03
N SER A 19 -15.26 -25.42 -3.12
CA SER A 19 -14.33 -26.49 -3.41
C SER A 19 -15.11 -27.73 -3.87
N CYS A 20 -14.82 -28.24 -5.07
CA CYS A 20 -15.20 -29.59 -5.47
C CYS A 20 -13.98 -30.50 -5.40
N SER A 21 -14.08 -31.47 -4.50
CA SER A 21 -13.15 -32.61 -4.43
C SER A 21 -13.60 -33.72 -5.36
N SER A 22 -12.66 -34.37 -6.07
CA SER A 22 -12.82 -35.76 -6.47
C SER A 22 -11.50 -36.50 -6.46
N SER A 23 -11.46 -37.53 -5.66
CA SER A 23 -10.41 -38.50 -5.46
C SER A 23 -10.35 -39.49 -6.63
N THR A 24 -9.19 -40.02 -7.00
CA THR A 24 -8.93 -41.47 -7.13
C THR A 24 -7.44 -41.76 -7.13
N ALA A 25 -7.06 -42.74 -6.34
CA ALA A 25 -5.76 -43.39 -6.25
C ALA A 25 -5.54 -44.36 -7.42
N ASP A 26 -4.24 -44.61 -7.76
CA ASP A 26 -3.64 -45.94 -7.90
C ASP A 26 -2.15 -45.81 -8.27
N ASP A 27 -1.35 -46.31 -7.43
CA ASP A 27 -0.30 -47.29 -7.30
C ASP A 27 0.46 -47.67 -8.59
N ALA A 28 1.81 -47.53 -8.53
CA ALA A 28 2.86 -48.50 -8.86
C ALA A 28 4.23 -47.81 -9.08
N SER A 29 5.15 -48.14 -8.19
CA SER A 29 6.63 -48.14 -8.41
C SER A 29 7.03 -49.58 -8.75
N PRO A 30 8.25 -49.92 -9.17
CA PRO A 30 9.50 -49.22 -9.45
C PRO A 30 10.20 -49.70 -10.76
N THR A 31 11.25 -49.04 -11.21
CA THR A 31 12.50 -49.74 -11.64
C THR A 31 13.61 -48.73 -11.97
N SER A 32 14.76 -48.96 -11.35
CA SER A 32 16.05 -48.31 -11.58
C SER A 32 16.63 -48.63 -12.96
N MET A 33 17.22 -47.64 -13.61
CA MET A 33 18.40 -47.86 -14.45
C MET A 33 19.29 -46.62 -14.46
N ALA A 34 20.49 -46.79 -13.98
CA ALA A 34 21.60 -45.88 -14.15
C ALA A 34 22.03 -45.85 -15.62
N MET A 35 22.21 -44.66 -16.17
CA MET A 35 23.11 -44.45 -17.30
C MET A 35 23.83 -43.10 -17.13
N ASP A 36 25.12 -43.27 -17.02
CA ASP A 36 26.21 -42.32 -17.06
C ASP A 36 26.26 -41.72 -18.48
N HIS A 37 26.07 -40.39 -18.61
CA HIS A 37 26.54 -39.65 -19.76
C HIS A 37 27.05 -38.29 -19.31
N ASN A 38 28.37 -38.22 -19.29
CA ASN A 38 29.19 -37.05 -19.28
C ASN A 38 29.04 -36.34 -20.65
N ASP A 39 28.35 -35.24 -20.69
CA ASP A 39 28.46 -34.28 -21.77
C ASP A 39 28.44 -32.84 -21.20
N SER A 40 29.66 -32.28 -21.26
CA SER A 40 29.94 -30.88 -21.01
C SER A 40 29.36 -30.06 -22.18
N HIS A 41 28.26 -29.38 -21.97
CA HIS A 41 27.84 -28.27 -22.79
C HIS A 41 27.88 -27.00 -21.95
N ASP A 42 28.96 -26.25 -22.12
CA ASP A 42 29.00 -24.81 -21.84
C ASP A 42 27.92 -24.14 -22.67
N HIS A 43 26.83 -23.78 -22.04
CA HIS A 43 25.90 -22.77 -22.51
C HIS A 43 26.00 -21.59 -21.56
N ASP A 44 26.89 -20.67 -21.91
CA ASP A 44 26.78 -19.26 -21.49
C ASP A 44 25.45 -18.72 -22.00
N HIS A 45 24.45 -18.80 -21.17
CA HIS A 45 23.26 -17.98 -21.29
C HIS A 45 23.39 -16.82 -20.30
N ASP A 46 24.09 -15.78 -20.73
CA ASP A 46 23.90 -14.44 -20.22
C ASP A 46 22.44 -14.05 -20.52
N HIS A 47 21.56 -14.43 -19.63
CA HIS A 47 20.25 -13.80 -19.48
C HIS A 47 20.43 -12.71 -18.45
N ASP A 48 20.97 -11.59 -18.89
CA ASP A 48 20.70 -10.29 -18.29
C ASP A 48 19.18 -10.05 -18.41
N HIS A 49 18.41 -10.68 -17.54
CA HIS A 49 17.10 -10.22 -17.19
C HIS A 49 17.29 -9.18 -16.09
N ASP A 50 17.63 -7.96 -16.51
CA ASP A 50 17.29 -6.77 -15.76
C ASP A 50 15.76 -6.77 -15.61
N HIS A 51 15.28 -7.53 -14.66
CA HIS A 51 13.97 -7.32 -14.09
C HIS A 51 14.14 -6.12 -13.16
N ASP A 52 14.13 -4.94 -13.76
CA ASP A 52 13.81 -3.72 -13.05
C ASP A 52 12.34 -3.85 -12.61
N HIS A 53 12.16 -4.47 -11.44
CA HIS A 53 10.87 -4.54 -10.75
C HIS A 53 10.67 -3.28 -9.91
N GLY A 54 11.17 -2.14 -10.38
CA GLY A 54 10.86 -0.85 -9.79
C GLY A 54 9.35 -0.61 -9.88
N ASN A 55 8.72 -0.30 -8.75
CA ASN A 55 7.31 0.13 -8.69
C ASN A 55 7.06 1.42 -9.49
N ASN A 56 8.06 1.91 -10.21
CA ASN A 56 8.08 3.21 -10.85
C ASN A 56 8.03 3.07 -12.37
N LEU A 57 7.14 3.84 -12.98
CA LEU A 57 7.04 4.00 -14.42
C LEU A 57 7.63 5.35 -14.83
N ASP A 58 8.89 5.35 -15.28
CA ASP A 58 9.54 6.58 -15.73
C ASP A 58 9.00 7.04 -17.09
N VAL A 59 8.40 8.23 -17.11
CA VAL A 59 7.86 8.89 -18.31
C VAL A 59 8.60 10.18 -18.67
N SER A 60 9.82 10.37 -18.19
CA SER A 60 10.66 11.54 -18.47
C SER A 60 10.90 11.78 -19.96
N GLN A 61 10.75 10.73 -20.78
CA GLN A 61 10.95 10.81 -22.22
C GLN A 61 9.72 11.36 -22.99
N LEU A 62 8.57 11.51 -22.32
CA LEU A 62 7.37 12.08 -22.93
C LEU A 62 7.53 13.60 -23.10
N THR A 63 7.09 14.13 -24.24
CA THR A 63 7.09 15.57 -24.52
C THR A 63 6.15 16.31 -23.55
N ASP A 64 5.00 15.70 -23.25
CA ASP A 64 3.98 16.23 -22.36
C ASP A 64 3.59 15.13 -21.35
N PRO A 65 4.38 14.93 -20.29
CA PRO A 65 4.07 13.91 -19.30
C PRO A 65 2.76 14.21 -18.56
N PRO A 66 2.12 13.20 -17.96
CA PRO A 66 0.94 13.39 -17.13
C PRO A 66 1.23 14.37 -15.99
N THR A 67 0.19 15.05 -15.51
CA THR A 67 0.26 15.88 -14.30
C THR A 67 -1.00 15.73 -13.47
N VAL A 68 -0.86 15.85 -12.18
CA VAL A 68 -1.98 15.91 -11.24
C VAL A 68 -1.82 17.09 -10.32
N SER A 69 -2.94 17.67 -9.88
CA SER A 69 -2.97 18.61 -8.74
C SER A 69 -4.21 18.35 -7.90
N ILE A 70 -4.08 18.57 -6.60
CA ILE A 70 -5.14 18.40 -5.61
C ILE A 70 -5.57 19.74 -5.04
N SER A 71 -6.87 19.87 -4.80
CA SER A 71 -7.46 20.96 -4.03
C SER A 71 -8.60 20.43 -3.19
N GLY A 72 -8.87 21.04 -2.05
CA GLY A 72 -9.93 20.56 -1.18
C GLY A 72 -10.36 21.58 -0.15
N THR A 73 -11.49 21.30 0.50
CA THR A 73 -12.05 22.10 1.59
C THR A 73 -12.73 21.20 2.61
N ALA A 74 -12.47 21.45 3.89
CA ALA A 74 -13.22 20.83 4.97
C ALA A 74 -14.64 21.42 5.04
N THR A 75 -15.59 20.58 5.41
CA THR A 75 -16.97 20.98 5.73
C THR A 75 -17.09 21.26 7.23
N GLU A 76 -18.21 21.88 7.63
CA GLU A 76 -18.54 22.08 9.05
C GLU A 76 -18.79 20.75 9.82
N THR A 77 -18.91 19.63 9.11
CA THR A 77 -19.11 18.28 9.67
C THR A 77 -17.85 17.43 9.71
N GLY A 78 -16.69 18.02 9.37
CA GLY A 78 -15.41 17.30 9.39
C GLY A 78 -15.10 16.44 8.17
N GLU A 79 -15.97 16.48 7.14
CA GLU A 79 -15.67 15.83 5.86
C GLU A 79 -14.78 16.72 4.99
N VAL A 80 -13.97 16.12 4.13
CA VAL A 80 -13.13 16.86 3.17
C VAL A 80 -13.56 16.55 1.75
N ASN A 81 -13.98 17.59 1.03
CA ASN A 81 -14.27 17.51 -0.40
C ASN A 81 -12.99 17.79 -1.19
N LEU A 82 -12.48 16.76 -1.88
CA LEU A 82 -11.28 16.83 -2.72
C LEU A 82 -11.66 16.92 -4.20
N ASN A 83 -10.86 17.69 -4.95
CA ASN A 83 -10.93 17.78 -6.41
C ASN A 83 -9.52 17.61 -7.00
N PHE A 84 -9.42 16.83 -8.07
CA PHE A 84 -8.19 16.51 -8.76
C PHE A 84 -8.20 17.08 -10.18
N ALA A 85 -7.18 17.83 -10.55
CA ALA A 85 -7.01 18.26 -11.94
C ALA A 85 -5.91 17.42 -12.59
N VAL A 86 -6.31 16.55 -13.53
CA VAL A 86 -5.41 15.64 -14.24
C VAL A 86 -5.26 16.13 -15.69
N LYS A 87 -4.04 16.08 -16.22
CA LYS A 87 -3.74 16.40 -17.63
C LYS A 87 -2.90 15.30 -18.23
N ASN A 88 -3.05 15.12 -19.55
CA ASN A 88 -2.28 14.18 -20.36
C ASN A 88 -2.39 12.71 -19.90
N LEU A 89 -3.50 12.36 -19.22
CA LEU A 89 -3.82 11.01 -18.79
C LEU A 89 -5.33 10.80 -18.87
N GLU A 90 -5.74 9.64 -19.36
CA GLU A 90 -7.10 9.15 -19.28
C GLU A 90 -7.27 8.33 -17.98
N LEU A 91 -8.15 8.78 -17.10
CA LEU A 91 -8.46 8.01 -15.91
C LEU A 91 -9.37 6.84 -16.27
N VAL A 92 -8.95 5.63 -15.91
CA VAL A 92 -9.66 4.39 -16.23
C VAL A 92 -10.00 3.61 -14.97
N PRO A 93 -11.13 2.85 -14.97
CA PRO A 93 -11.50 2.01 -13.82
C PRO A 93 -10.44 0.96 -13.52
N ILE A 94 -10.18 0.76 -12.23
CA ILE A 94 -9.26 -0.24 -11.70
C ILE A 94 -10.01 -1.57 -11.63
N SER A 95 -9.84 -2.45 -12.62
CA SER A 95 -10.40 -3.81 -12.53
C SER A 95 -10.14 -4.64 -13.78
N PRO A 96 -9.67 -5.86 -13.62
CA PRO A 96 -8.60 -6.33 -12.74
C PRO A 96 -7.26 -5.68 -13.11
N PRO A 97 -6.18 -5.89 -12.34
CA PRO A 97 -4.86 -5.39 -12.74
C PRO A 97 -4.58 -5.81 -14.17
N SER A 98 -4.34 -4.84 -15.04
CA SER A 98 -4.09 -5.08 -16.46
C SER A 98 -2.69 -4.61 -16.83
N GLU A 99 -2.16 -5.10 -17.94
CA GLU A 99 -0.90 -4.60 -18.46
C GLU A 99 -0.98 -3.09 -18.65
N HIS A 100 0.16 -2.42 -18.46
CA HIS A 100 0.26 -0.98 -18.67
C HIS A 100 -0.19 -0.58 -20.08
N GLU A 101 -1.07 0.39 -20.15
CA GLU A 101 -1.46 1.07 -21.40
C GLU A 101 -1.04 2.54 -21.34
N SER A 102 -0.21 2.97 -22.31
CA SER A 102 0.35 4.32 -22.32
C SER A 102 -0.75 5.38 -22.38
N GLY A 103 -0.66 6.37 -21.48
CA GLY A 103 -1.63 7.46 -21.39
C GLY A 103 -2.89 7.11 -20.60
N GLN A 104 -2.96 5.93 -20.00
CA GLN A 104 -4.02 5.53 -19.08
C GLN A 104 -3.49 5.27 -17.68
N GLY A 105 -4.37 5.45 -16.71
CA GLY A 105 -4.03 5.20 -15.32
C GLY A 105 -5.16 5.56 -14.37
N HIS A 106 -4.84 5.61 -13.10
CA HIS A 106 -5.76 5.95 -12.02
C HIS A 106 -5.03 6.78 -10.95
N LEU A 107 -5.76 7.25 -9.95
CA LEU A 107 -5.22 8.04 -8.86
C LEU A 107 -5.17 7.19 -7.60
N HIS A 108 -4.06 7.23 -6.88
CA HIS A 108 -3.96 6.76 -5.50
C HIS A 108 -4.08 7.97 -4.57
N LEU A 109 -5.01 7.90 -3.63
CA LEU A 109 -5.22 8.92 -2.60
C LEU A 109 -4.69 8.40 -1.27
N TYR A 110 -3.87 9.21 -0.64
CA TYR A 110 -3.32 8.97 0.68
C TYR A 110 -3.79 10.06 1.64
N VAL A 111 -4.08 9.67 2.87
CA VAL A 111 -4.34 10.58 4.00
C VAL A 111 -3.34 10.24 5.09
N ASP A 112 -2.54 11.22 5.50
CA ASP A 112 -1.47 11.05 6.49
C ASP A 112 -0.52 9.88 6.17
N GLY A 113 -0.20 9.73 4.87
CA GLY A 113 0.64 8.64 4.35
C GLY A 113 -0.09 7.33 4.09
N VAL A 114 -1.27 7.10 4.66
CA VAL A 114 -2.04 5.86 4.50
C VAL A 114 -2.86 5.89 3.22
N SER A 115 -2.77 4.84 2.40
CA SER A 115 -3.60 4.66 1.19
C SER A 115 -5.06 4.47 1.57
N VAL A 116 -5.94 5.36 1.10
CA VAL A 116 -7.37 5.34 1.45
C VAL A 116 -8.29 5.06 0.28
N ALA A 117 -7.86 5.36 -0.95
CA ALA A 117 -8.68 5.13 -2.13
C ALA A 117 -7.85 5.06 -3.41
N MET A 118 -8.31 4.24 -4.36
CA MET A 118 -7.90 4.24 -5.76
C MET A 118 -9.05 4.81 -6.58
N LEU A 119 -8.80 5.82 -7.42
CA LEU A 119 -9.84 6.61 -8.04
C LEU A 119 -9.63 6.71 -9.55
N HIS A 120 -10.72 6.66 -10.31
CA HIS A 120 -10.76 7.02 -11.73
C HIS A 120 -11.66 8.25 -11.97
N GLU A 121 -12.04 8.92 -10.89
CA GLU A 121 -12.83 10.14 -10.89
C GLU A 121 -11.98 11.33 -10.45
N THR A 122 -12.44 12.54 -10.79
CA THR A 122 -11.73 13.80 -10.47
C THR A 122 -12.20 14.46 -9.19
N SER A 123 -12.98 13.77 -8.37
CA SER A 123 -13.43 14.25 -7.06
C SER A 123 -13.65 13.09 -6.10
N TYR A 124 -13.43 13.35 -4.82
CA TYR A 124 -13.64 12.38 -3.76
C TYR A 124 -14.01 13.10 -2.45
N VAL A 125 -14.80 12.44 -1.61
CA VAL A 125 -15.13 12.94 -0.26
C VAL A 125 -14.50 12.00 0.76
N VAL A 126 -13.63 12.55 1.58
CA VAL A 126 -13.05 11.83 2.72
C VAL A 126 -13.91 12.11 3.96
N THR A 127 -14.31 11.05 4.63
CA THR A 127 -15.12 11.09 5.87
C THR A 127 -14.36 10.48 7.04
N ASP A 128 -14.92 10.58 8.23
CA ASP A 128 -14.40 9.93 9.45
C ASP A 128 -12.99 10.36 9.85
N LEU A 129 -12.62 11.60 9.49
CA LEU A 129 -11.37 12.21 9.90
C LEU A 129 -11.44 12.66 11.36
N THR A 130 -10.31 12.50 12.05
CA THR A 130 -10.14 13.05 13.39
C THR A 130 -9.96 14.56 13.34
N LYS A 131 -10.09 15.22 14.48
CA LYS A 131 -9.77 16.64 14.59
C LYS A 131 -8.28 16.86 14.50
N GLY A 132 -7.86 17.84 13.72
CA GLY A 132 -6.45 18.20 13.56
C GLY A 132 -6.04 18.48 12.12
N LEU A 133 -4.75 18.61 11.90
CA LEU A 133 -4.16 18.84 10.58
C LEU A 133 -3.92 17.50 9.89
N HIS A 134 -4.52 17.32 8.71
CA HIS A 134 -4.34 16.12 7.88
C HIS A 134 -3.64 16.48 6.57
N ASN A 135 -2.76 15.60 6.11
CA ASN A 135 -2.10 15.70 4.82
C ASN A 135 -2.79 14.79 3.80
N PHE A 136 -3.17 15.35 2.67
CA PHE A 136 -3.80 14.64 1.56
C PHE A 136 -2.82 14.65 0.39
N ARG A 137 -2.36 13.48 -0.04
CA ARG A 137 -1.51 13.32 -1.23
C ARG A 137 -2.27 12.52 -2.28
N VAL A 138 -2.17 12.95 -3.54
CA VAL A 138 -2.63 12.18 -4.70
C VAL A 138 -1.44 11.87 -5.60
N ALA A 139 -1.34 10.62 -6.08
CA ALA A 139 -0.34 10.21 -7.04
C ALA A 139 -1.00 9.54 -8.25
N ILE A 140 -0.35 9.61 -9.41
CA ILE A 140 -0.79 8.91 -10.61
C ILE A 140 -0.13 7.53 -10.66
N SER A 141 -0.95 6.50 -10.86
CA SER A 141 -0.52 5.12 -11.05
C SER A 141 -0.99 4.55 -12.39
N ALA A 142 -0.18 3.71 -12.98
CA ALA A 142 -0.49 2.98 -14.20
C ALA A 142 -1.47 1.82 -13.93
N ASN A 143 -1.98 1.18 -14.98
CA ASN A 143 -2.92 0.07 -14.89
C ASN A 143 -2.36 -1.15 -14.13
N ASP A 144 -1.04 -1.29 -14.09
CA ASP A 144 -0.29 -2.32 -13.37
C ASP A 144 0.19 -1.87 -11.99
N HIS A 145 -0.33 -0.75 -11.48
CA HIS A 145 -0.04 -0.12 -10.20
C HIS A 145 1.35 0.49 -10.02
N ARG A 146 2.20 0.51 -11.07
CA ARG A 146 3.45 1.28 -10.99
C ARG A 146 3.14 2.76 -10.95
N GLU A 147 3.79 3.49 -10.04
CA GLU A 147 3.65 4.95 -9.92
C GLU A 147 4.34 5.65 -11.11
N TYR A 148 3.69 6.65 -11.70
CA TYR A 148 4.29 7.45 -12.76
C TYR A 148 5.34 8.40 -12.20
N HIS A 149 6.55 8.37 -12.78
CA HIS A 149 7.67 9.20 -12.37
C HIS A 149 8.21 10.06 -13.53
N VAL A 150 8.69 11.26 -13.17
CA VAL A 150 9.48 12.12 -14.05
C VAL A 150 10.77 12.50 -13.32
N ASP A 151 11.91 12.24 -13.94
CA ASP A 151 13.23 12.51 -13.36
C ASP A 151 13.41 11.91 -11.94
N GLY A 152 12.91 10.69 -11.75
CA GLY A 152 12.99 9.95 -10.49
C GLY A 152 12.04 10.45 -9.39
N LYS A 153 11.08 11.34 -9.72
CA LYS A 153 10.09 11.83 -8.77
C LYS A 153 8.69 11.41 -9.17
N ALA A 154 7.92 10.93 -8.22
CA ALA A 154 6.51 10.60 -8.41
C ALA A 154 5.71 11.80 -8.94
N ILE A 155 4.84 11.55 -9.91
CA ILE A 155 3.88 12.55 -10.36
C ILE A 155 2.74 12.59 -9.35
N SER A 156 2.88 13.46 -8.37
CA SER A 156 1.96 13.60 -7.24
C SER A 156 1.82 15.06 -6.83
N ASP A 157 0.82 15.35 -6.03
CA ASP A 157 0.61 16.65 -5.38
C ASP A 157 -0.03 16.44 -4.02
N SER A 158 0.17 17.38 -3.10
CA SER A 158 -0.34 17.28 -1.73
C SER A 158 -0.83 18.61 -1.18
N ILE A 159 -1.82 18.53 -0.28
CA ILE A 159 -2.32 19.66 0.50
C ILE A 159 -2.50 19.25 1.95
N SER A 160 -2.39 20.23 2.86
CA SER A 160 -2.75 20.02 4.26
C SER A 160 -4.00 20.81 4.58
N ILE A 161 -4.96 20.17 5.26
CA ILE A 161 -6.25 20.77 5.65
C ILE A 161 -6.46 20.52 7.14
N GLU A 162 -6.79 21.60 7.87
CA GLU A 162 -7.19 21.53 9.27
C GLU A 162 -8.66 21.12 9.40
N ILE A 163 -8.93 20.10 10.21
CA ILE A 163 -10.27 19.64 10.56
C ILE A 163 -10.62 20.19 11.93
N GLU A 164 -11.56 21.13 11.97
CA GLU A 164 -11.96 21.80 13.22
C GLU A 164 -13.00 20.98 14.00
N GLU A 165 -13.85 20.22 13.31
CA GLU A 165 -14.91 19.40 13.87
C GLU A 165 -14.69 17.94 13.45
N GLY A 166 -14.58 17.04 14.43
CA GLY A 166 -14.30 15.62 14.24
C GLY A 166 -14.15 14.92 15.58
N GLU A 167 -13.94 13.61 15.55
CA GLU A 167 -13.61 12.88 16.76
C GLU A 167 -12.17 13.21 17.18
N GLU A 168 -11.92 13.23 18.48
CA GLU A 168 -10.54 13.29 18.98
C GLU A 168 -9.80 12.03 18.57
N ALA A 169 -8.53 12.18 18.18
CA ALA A 169 -7.70 11.03 17.87
C ALA A 169 -7.65 10.09 19.09
N PRO A 170 -7.81 8.77 18.89
CA PRO A 170 -7.76 7.83 20.00
C PRO A 170 -6.40 7.87 20.70
N GLU A 171 -6.41 7.70 22.03
CA GLU A 171 -5.15 7.57 22.78
C GLU A 171 -4.42 6.29 22.34
N VAL A 172 -3.11 6.42 22.11
CA VAL A 172 -2.26 5.29 21.71
C VAL A 172 -1.89 4.46 22.93
N ASP A 173 -2.27 3.18 22.94
CA ASP A 173 -1.92 2.23 23.98
C ASP A 173 -0.51 1.68 23.83
N LYS A 174 -0.12 1.36 22.60
CA LYS A 174 1.19 0.81 22.24
C LYS A 174 1.78 1.51 21.03
N GLY A 175 3.08 1.77 21.10
CA GLY A 175 3.82 2.36 19.99
C GLY A 175 5.18 1.71 19.76
N ILE A 176 5.61 1.72 18.50
CA ILE A 176 6.97 1.32 18.11
C ILE A 176 7.49 2.26 17.03
N THR A 177 8.81 2.46 17.02
CA THR A 177 9.50 3.15 15.92
C THR A 177 10.35 2.14 15.17
N VAL A 178 10.19 2.08 13.86
CA VAL A 178 10.98 1.23 12.95
C VAL A 178 11.81 2.17 12.08
N GLU A 179 13.12 2.05 12.19
CA GLU A 179 14.07 2.85 11.42
C GLU A 179 14.73 1.97 10.35
N VAL A 180 14.69 2.43 9.09
CA VAL A 180 15.32 1.77 7.94
C VAL A 180 16.40 2.68 7.39
N LYS A 181 17.59 2.11 7.15
CA LYS A 181 18.72 2.84 6.56
C LYS A 181 19.41 1.98 5.50
N ASN A 182 19.66 2.55 4.33
CA ASN A 182 20.23 1.85 3.18
C ASN A 182 19.51 0.53 2.93
N GLY A 183 18.18 0.56 2.88
CA GLY A 183 17.31 -0.60 2.69
C GLY A 183 17.38 -1.65 3.80
N THR A 184 17.86 -1.35 5.01
CA THR A 184 18.01 -2.32 6.10
C THR A 184 17.46 -1.75 7.42
N VAL A 185 16.67 -2.57 8.14
CA VAL A 185 16.14 -2.20 9.47
C VAL A 185 17.28 -2.04 10.47
N VAL A 186 17.34 -0.90 11.11
CA VAL A 186 18.24 -0.66 12.23
C VAL A 186 17.84 -1.59 13.38
N ASP A 187 18.82 -2.31 13.96
CA ASP A 187 18.63 -3.29 15.04
C ASP A 187 17.85 -4.56 14.63
N GLY A 188 17.62 -4.80 13.33
CA GLY A 188 17.00 -6.01 12.79
C GLY A 188 15.46 -6.02 12.92
N LEU A 189 14.82 -7.16 12.59
CA LEU A 189 13.37 -7.31 12.59
C LEU A 189 12.75 -6.85 13.92
N GLN A 190 11.91 -5.83 13.85
CA GLN A 190 11.20 -5.31 14.99
C GLN A 190 10.01 -6.19 15.36
N ARG A 191 9.67 -6.27 16.66
CA ARG A 191 8.52 -7.04 17.17
C ARG A 191 7.69 -6.20 18.11
N LEU A 192 6.38 -6.18 17.86
CA LEU A 192 5.41 -5.52 18.74
C LEU A 192 4.33 -6.52 19.15
N THR A 193 4.12 -6.67 20.45
CA THR A 193 3.02 -7.48 21.01
C THR A 193 2.00 -6.56 21.64
N VAL A 194 0.74 -6.76 21.27
CA VAL A 194 -0.41 -5.95 21.71
C VAL A 194 -1.59 -6.85 22.07
N ASP A 195 -2.49 -6.36 22.92
CA ASP A 195 -3.75 -7.03 23.21
C ASP A 195 -4.81 -6.64 22.16
N VAL A 196 -5.76 -7.56 21.90
CA VAL A 196 -6.88 -7.27 20.99
C VAL A 196 -7.66 -6.05 21.46
N GLY A 197 -7.83 -5.08 20.59
CA GLY A 197 -8.56 -3.84 20.82
C GLY A 197 -7.68 -2.65 21.19
N GLU A 198 -6.38 -2.85 21.46
CA GLU A 198 -5.46 -1.74 21.72
C GLU A 198 -5.27 -0.85 20.48
N GLN A 199 -5.09 0.45 20.73
CA GLN A 199 -4.70 1.44 19.73
C GLN A 199 -3.18 1.41 19.55
N VAL A 200 -2.76 1.14 18.32
CA VAL A 200 -1.36 0.97 17.94
C VAL A 200 -0.87 2.15 17.12
N SER A 201 0.35 2.60 17.39
CA SER A 201 1.06 3.58 16.57
C SER A 201 2.40 3.01 16.12
N ILE A 202 2.62 2.93 14.83
CA ILE A 202 3.89 2.54 14.22
C ILE A 202 4.48 3.78 13.56
N THR A 203 5.61 4.25 14.07
CA THR A 203 6.39 5.32 13.43
C THR A 203 7.44 4.69 12.53
N LEU A 204 7.41 5.03 11.26
CA LEU A 204 8.31 4.54 10.23
C LEU A 204 9.26 5.66 9.80
N LEU A 205 10.54 5.39 9.81
CA LEU A 205 11.60 6.30 9.37
C LEU A 205 12.44 5.59 8.32
N SER A 206 12.54 6.15 7.13
CA SER A 206 13.38 5.61 6.04
C SER A 206 14.25 6.71 5.46
N ASP A 207 15.46 6.38 5.03
CA ASP A 207 16.34 7.27 4.25
C ASP A 207 16.10 7.15 2.73
N GLU A 208 15.19 6.26 2.32
CA GLU A 208 14.77 6.06 0.94
C GLU A 208 13.23 6.03 0.85
N ASP A 209 12.68 6.42 -0.32
CA ASP A 209 11.27 6.28 -0.60
C ASP A 209 10.93 4.79 -0.72
N ASP A 210 9.82 4.34 -0.11
CA ASP A 210 9.34 2.96 -0.16
C ASP A 210 7.84 2.93 0.17
N MET A 211 7.22 1.76 0.12
CA MET A 211 5.87 1.49 0.57
C MET A 211 5.91 0.43 1.68
N PHE A 212 5.47 0.80 2.88
CA PHE A 212 5.24 -0.17 3.96
C PHE A 212 3.85 -0.78 3.84
N HIS A 213 3.76 -2.10 3.95
CA HIS A 213 2.50 -2.83 3.96
C HIS A 213 2.37 -3.70 5.20
N LEU A 214 1.30 -3.50 5.98
CA LEU A 214 0.93 -4.37 7.09
C LEU A 214 -0.12 -5.38 6.65
N HIS A 215 0.30 -6.64 6.52
CA HIS A 215 -0.56 -7.75 6.07
C HIS A 215 -1.75 -7.97 7.01
N ALA A 216 -2.83 -8.53 6.48
CA ALA A 216 -4.13 -8.77 7.10
C ALA A 216 -4.94 -7.52 7.46
N TYR A 217 -4.31 -6.46 7.94
CA TYR A 217 -4.96 -5.16 8.10
C TYR A 217 -5.08 -4.43 6.76
N ASN A 218 -4.29 -4.84 5.75
CA ASN A 218 -4.23 -4.24 4.42
C ASN A 218 -4.00 -2.72 4.49
N LEU A 219 -3.10 -2.32 5.39
CA LEU A 219 -2.70 -0.94 5.58
C LEU A 219 -1.38 -0.69 4.85
N GLU A 220 -1.40 0.25 3.93
CA GLU A 220 -0.25 0.67 3.14
C GLU A 220 0.12 2.10 3.51
N VAL A 221 1.41 2.33 3.79
CA VAL A 221 1.96 3.64 4.13
C VAL A 221 3.10 3.96 3.19
N LEU A 222 2.96 5.06 2.46
CA LEU A 222 4.04 5.58 1.63
C LEU A 222 5.11 6.18 2.54
N LEU A 223 6.34 5.69 2.41
CA LEU A 223 7.51 6.25 3.09
C LEU A 223 8.16 7.28 2.19
N THR A 224 8.38 8.46 2.73
CA THR A 224 9.14 9.53 2.08
C THR A 224 10.51 9.63 2.74
N ALA A 225 11.57 9.65 1.94
CA ALA A 225 12.94 9.71 2.45
C ALA A 225 13.14 10.85 3.47
N ASP A 226 13.73 10.49 4.61
CA ASP A 226 14.04 11.39 5.72
C ASP A 226 12.81 12.06 6.38
N GLN A 227 11.58 11.55 6.11
CA GLN A 227 10.37 12.00 6.78
C GLN A 227 9.81 10.87 7.67
N PRO A 228 9.36 11.19 8.90
CA PRO A 228 8.63 10.23 9.70
C PRO A 228 7.20 10.06 9.18
N GLU A 229 6.80 8.81 8.95
CA GLU A 229 5.43 8.46 8.67
C GLU A 229 4.82 7.70 9.85
N ILE A 230 3.57 7.96 10.17
CA ILE A 230 2.91 7.39 11.35
C ILE A 230 1.66 6.64 10.91
N LEU A 231 1.64 5.34 11.16
CA LEU A 231 0.48 4.48 10.99
C LEU A 231 -0.21 4.27 12.34
N GLN A 232 -1.48 4.63 12.44
CA GLN A 232 -2.31 4.38 13.62
C GLN A 232 -3.53 3.53 13.26
N PHE A 233 -3.81 2.51 14.08
CA PHE A 233 -4.94 1.62 13.87
C PHE A 233 -5.31 0.89 15.16
N GLN A 234 -6.52 0.32 15.21
CA GLN A 234 -6.93 -0.56 16.28
C GLN A 234 -6.54 -2.00 15.95
N ALA A 235 -5.83 -2.67 16.85
CA ALA A 235 -5.43 -4.07 16.71
C ALA A 235 -6.61 -5.01 17.06
N ASP A 236 -7.57 -5.16 16.14
CA ASP A 236 -8.81 -5.91 16.34
C ASP A 236 -8.79 -7.34 15.78
N ILE A 237 -7.76 -7.71 15.03
CA ILE A 237 -7.58 -9.04 14.43
C ILE A 237 -6.52 -9.81 15.21
N PRO A 238 -6.86 -10.91 15.92
CA PRO A 238 -5.85 -11.71 16.62
C PRO A 238 -4.99 -12.50 15.64
N GLY A 239 -3.67 -12.59 15.91
CA GLY A 239 -2.73 -13.31 15.06
C GLY A 239 -1.32 -12.72 15.08
N VAL A 240 -0.48 -13.23 14.18
CA VAL A 240 0.86 -12.67 13.92
C VAL A 240 0.91 -12.19 12.48
N PHE A 241 1.23 -10.93 12.32
CA PHE A 241 1.18 -10.24 11.04
C PHE A 241 2.54 -9.67 10.66
N GLU A 242 2.82 -9.72 9.38
CA GLU A 242 4.05 -9.20 8.79
C GLU A 242 3.83 -7.77 8.31
N GLY A 243 4.77 -6.89 8.66
CA GLY A 243 4.92 -5.58 8.05
C GLY A 243 6.17 -5.59 7.19
N GLU A 244 6.04 -5.30 5.90
CA GLU A 244 7.11 -5.39 4.92
C GLU A 244 7.27 -4.10 4.12
N LEU A 245 8.45 -3.93 3.55
CA LEU A 245 8.75 -2.92 2.55
C LEU A 245 8.65 -3.51 1.15
N HIS A 246 7.93 -2.84 0.24
CA HIS A 246 7.71 -3.34 -1.11
C HIS A 246 8.95 -3.23 -2.00
N GLU A 247 9.61 -2.06 -2.01
CA GLU A 247 10.81 -1.83 -2.84
C GLU A 247 12.00 -2.67 -2.33
N ALA A 248 12.23 -2.63 -1.02
CA ALA A 248 13.30 -3.40 -0.39
C ALA A 248 12.99 -4.90 -0.33
N GLY A 249 11.73 -5.30 -0.45
CA GLY A 249 11.28 -6.68 -0.58
C GLY A 249 11.50 -7.56 0.65
N TYR A 250 11.41 -7.02 1.87
CA TYR A 250 11.59 -7.81 3.09
C TYR A 250 10.78 -7.29 4.29
N GLN A 251 10.57 -8.19 5.24
CA GLN A 251 9.87 -7.94 6.49
C GLN A 251 10.67 -7.07 7.45
N ILE A 252 10.08 -5.98 7.93
CA ILE A 252 10.68 -5.05 8.89
C ILE A 252 10.03 -5.11 10.27
N LEU A 253 8.79 -5.58 10.35
CA LEU A 253 8.00 -5.67 11.57
C LEU A 253 7.26 -7.00 11.66
N ALA A 254 7.16 -7.56 12.87
CA ALA A 254 6.24 -8.62 13.23
C ALA A 254 5.29 -8.08 14.31
N LEU A 255 4.01 -7.95 14.00
CA LEU A 255 2.95 -7.56 14.94
C LEU A 255 2.28 -8.83 15.46
N GLU A 256 2.28 -9.02 16.78
CA GLU A 256 1.55 -10.10 17.46
C GLU A 256 0.38 -9.50 18.25
N VAL A 257 -0.83 -9.92 17.90
CA VAL A 257 -2.08 -9.50 18.53
C VAL A 257 -2.69 -10.70 19.26
N SER A 258 -2.88 -10.63 20.60
CA SER A 258 -3.30 -11.76 21.42
C SER A 258 -4.41 -11.44 22.42
#